data_7ff063bd831a0ee9ca9c5e2390a5bcb3
#
_entry.id   7ff063bd831a0ee9ca9c5e2390a5bcb3
#
_cell.length_a   1.000
_cell.length_b   1.000
_cell.length_c   1.000
_cell.angle_alpha   90.00
_cell.angle_beta   90.00
_cell.angle_gamma   90.00
#
_symmetry.space_group_name_H-M   'P 1'
#
loop_
_entity.id
_entity.type
_entity.pdbx_description
1 polymer ?
#
loop_
_entity_poly.entity_id
_entity_poly.type
_entity_poly.pdbx_seq_one_letter_code
_entity_poly.pdbx_strand_id
1 'polypeptide(L)'
;TQENCGNCDNCKHPKQQHDAQDILLSVLKAIFLLKEKFKQSYVMDFMRGNATHDIVSHHHDQLEDFGRGEEINTRLLNAVFRQALISGYIHKEVERFGLLKLTDAGREFMKTPTIFMVSDDVEFNDDSYEETSGTEAVLSPELYAMLKELRKEMSEKKDIPPYVIFQESSLEQMATMYPITEEELCNIPGVGKGKAARFGKEF
;
A
#
# COMPACT_ATOMS: atom_id res chain seq x y z
N THR A 1 34.80 2.84 5.31
CA THR A 1 35.10 1.54 4.67
C THR A 1 34.26 0.48 5.34
N GLN A 2 33.11 0.15 4.75
CA GLN A 2 32.33 -1.02 5.15
C GLN A 2 33.00 -2.24 4.51
N GLU A 3 33.80 -2.92 5.28
CA GLU A 3 34.36 -4.21 4.89
C GLU A 3 33.20 -5.22 4.90
N ASN A 4 33.03 -5.93 3.77
CA ASN A 4 32.09 -7.03 3.66
C ASN A 4 32.38 -8.06 4.75
N CYS A 5 31.41 -8.36 5.60
CA CYS A 5 31.59 -9.32 6.70
C CYS A 5 31.80 -10.77 6.24
N GLY A 6 31.61 -11.06 4.94
CA GLY A 6 31.79 -12.37 4.29
C GLY A 6 30.84 -13.47 4.75
N ASN A 7 30.00 -13.22 5.76
CA ASN A 7 29.18 -14.26 6.40
C ASN A 7 27.67 -13.99 6.37
N CYS A 8 27.25 -12.71 6.19
CA CYS A 8 25.83 -12.40 6.06
C CYS A 8 25.30 -12.78 4.67
N ASP A 9 24.00 -12.94 4.56
CA ASP A 9 23.32 -13.35 3.33
C ASP A 9 23.61 -12.38 2.16
N ASN A 10 23.69 -11.09 2.46
CA ASN A 10 24.03 -10.05 1.50
C ASN A 10 25.49 -10.13 0.97
N CYS A 11 26.41 -10.70 1.76
CA CYS A 11 27.79 -10.93 1.33
C CYS A 11 27.94 -12.22 0.53
N LYS A 12 27.09 -13.24 0.80
CA LYS A 12 27.08 -14.52 0.10
C LYS A 12 26.37 -14.44 -1.24
N HIS A 13 25.37 -13.58 -1.33
CA HIS A 13 24.55 -13.35 -2.54
C HIS A 13 24.52 -11.83 -2.83
N PRO A 14 25.58 -11.28 -3.44
CA PRO A 14 25.60 -9.86 -3.78
C PRO A 14 24.47 -9.56 -4.78
N LYS A 15 23.54 -8.70 -4.37
CA LYS A 15 22.42 -8.29 -5.20
C LYS A 15 22.94 -7.49 -6.39
N GLN A 16 22.37 -7.74 -7.56
CA GLN A 16 22.62 -6.89 -8.71
C GLN A 16 22.12 -5.47 -8.37
N GLN A 17 22.94 -4.50 -8.65
CA GLN A 17 22.61 -3.09 -8.45
C GLN A 17 22.41 -2.45 -9.81
N HIS A 18 21.32 -1.71 -9.94
CA HIS A 18 21.00 -0.94 -11.13
C HIS A 18 21.07 0.56 -10.82
N ASP A 19 21.58 1.33 -11.76
CA ASP A 19 21.48 2.78 -11.66
C ASP A 19 20.04 3.19 -11.96
N ALA A 20 19.38 3.75 -10.98
CA ALA A 20 17.99 4.22 -11.04
C ALA A 20 17.90 5.75 -10.88
N GLN A 21 18.97 6.48 -11.22
CA GLN A 21 19.04 7.94 -11.12
C GLN A 21 17.86 8.63 -11.82
N ASP A 22 17.57 8.25 -13.05
CA ASP A 22 16.50 8.86 -13.84
C ASP A 22 15.10 8.53 -13.29
N ILE A 23 14.95 7.32 -12.73
CA ILE A 23 13.70 6.90 -12.09
C ILE A 23 13.48 7.69 -10.81
N LEU A 24 14.51 7.82 -9.97
CA LEU A 24 14.44 8.65 -8.75
C LEU A 24 14.10 10.10 -9.10
N LEU A 25 14.76 10.67 -10.11
CA LEU A 25 14.49 12.03 -10.56
C LEU A 25 13.02 12.20 -10.97
N SER A 26 12.46 11.22 -11.67
CA SER A 26 11.04 11.22 -12.08
C SER A 26 10.10 11.11 -10.88
N VAL A 27 10.43 10.26 -9.89
CA VAL A 27 9.67 10.13 -8.63
C VAL A 27 9.66 11.44 -7.86
N LEU A 28 10.83 12.08 -7.68
CA LEU A 28 10.93 13.35 -6.94
C LEU A 28 10.17 14.47 -7.66
N LYS A 29 10.23 14.54 -8.99
CA LYS A 29 9.43 15.50 -9.79
C LYS A 29 7.94 15.25 -9.64
N ALA A 30 7.48 14.00 -9.68
CA ALA A 30 6.08 13.66 -9.48
C ALA A 30 5.60 14.12 -8.09
N ILE A 31 6.35 13.83 -7.01
CA ILE A 31 6.01 14.28 -5.65
C ILE A 31 5.94 15.81 -5.60
N PHE A 32 6.86 16.52 -6.24
CA PHE A 32 6.88 17.98 -6.28
C PHE A 32 5.66 18.54 -7.03
N LEU A 33 5.34 18.01 -8.21
CA LEU A 33 4.19 18.40 -9.02
C LEU A 33 2.87 18.18 -8.27
N LEU A 34 2.77 17.09 -7.53
CA LEU A 34 1.63 16.75 -6.69
C LEU A 34 1.62 17.53 -5.37
N LYS A 35 2.47 18.55 -5.23
CA LYS A 35 2.54 19.48 -4.09
C LYS A 35 2.76 18.79 -2.74
N GLU A 36 3.39 17.61 -2.75
CA GLU A 36 3.72 16.85 -1.54
C GLU A 36 2.49 16.54 -0.65
N LYS A 37 1.33 16.29 -1.27
CA LYS A 37 0.05 16.10 -0.56
C LYS A 37 -0.52 14.70 -0.70
N PHE A 38 0.19 13.78 -1.30
CA PHE A 38 -0.32 12.45 -1.62
C PHE A 38 0.58 11.34 -1.06
N LYS A 39 -0.02 10.16 -0.91
CA LYS A 39 0.65 8.94 -0.47
C LYS A 39 1.45 8.32 -1.61
N GLN A 40 2.31 7.35 -1.28
CA GLN A 40 3.11 6.62 -2.26
C GLN A 40 2.25 5.94 -3.33
N SER A 41 1.15 5.27 -2.94
CA SER A 41 0.23 4.61 -3.89
C SER A 41 -0.30 5.57 -4.95
N TYR A 42 -0.73 6.76 -4.55
CA TYR A 42 -1.19 7.79 -5.47
C TYR A 42 -0.10 8.28 -6.43
N VAL A 43 1.12 8.48 -5.91
CA VAL A 43 2.26 8.88 -6.75
C VAL A 43 2.63 7.77 -7.73
N MET A 44 2.52 6.50 -7.31
CA MET A 44 2.73 5.35 -8.20
C MET A 44 1.69 5.28 -9.30
N ASP A 45 0.39 5.43 -8.97
CA ASP A 45 -0.69 5.46 -9.95
C ASP A 45 -0.51 6.60 -10.94
N PHE A 46 -0.14 7.78 -10.46
CA PHE A 46 0.18 8.94 -11.29
C PHE A 46 1.33 8.63 -12.27
N MET A 47 2.43 8.06 -11.79
CA MET A 47 3.58 7.72 -12.63
C MET A 47 3.27 6.62 -13.65
N ARG A 48 2.40 5.67 -13.30
CA ARG A 48 1.99 4.56 -14.19
C ARG A 48 0.90 4.94 -15.17
N GLY A 49 0.34 6.14 -15.09
CA GLY A 49 -0.77 6.56 -15.95
C GLY A 49 -2.12 5.90 -15.60
N ASN A 50 -2.25 5.38 -14.37
CA ASN A 50 -3.51 4.83 -13.90
C ASN A 50 -4.47 5.98 -13.57
N ALA A 51 -5.45 6.24 -14.41
CA ALA A 51 -6.45 7.29 -14.21
C ALA A 51 -7.49 6.87 -13.15
N THR A 52 -7.07 6.79 -11.89
CA THR A 52 -7.98 6.52 -10.77
C THR A 52 -8.97 7.67 -10.59
N HIS A 53 -10.11 7.40 -9.93
CA HIS A 53 -11.11 8.42 -9.64
C HIS A 53 -10.50 9.66 -8.96
N ASP A 54 -9.58 9.45 -8.02
CA ASP A 54 -8.93 10.54 -7.28
C ASP A 54 -7.99 11.37 -8.17
N ILE A 55 -7.24 10.73 -9.08
CA ILE A 55 -6.37 11.42 -10.04
C ILE A 55 -7.18 12.29 -10.99
N VAL A 56 -8.28 11.75 -11.53
CA VAL A 56 -9.19 12.49 -12.42
C VAL A 56 -9.89 13.63 -11.69
N SER A 57 -10.35 13.42 -10.45
CA SER A 57 -11.02 14.45 -9.67
C SER A 57 -10.11 15.65 -9.34
N HIS A 58 -8.80 15.41 -9.23
CA HIS A 58 -7.79 16.46 -9.02
C HIS A 58 -7.22 17.01 -10.34
N HIS A 59 -7.67 16.51 -11.49
CA HIS A 59 -7.17 16.87 -12.82
C HIS A 59 -5.67 16.60 -13.00
N HIS A 60 -5.12 15.64 -12.25
CA HIS A 60 -3.70 15.28 -12.37
C HIS A 60 -3.41 14.39 -13.58
N ASP A 61 -4.44 13.76 -14.15
CA ASP A 61 -4.40 13.08 -15.46
C ASP A 61 -4.01 13.98 -16.63
N GLN A 62 -4.15 15.31 -16.47
CA GLN A 62 -3.83 16.32 -17.48
C GLN A 62 -2.40 16.89 -17.34
N LEU A 63 -1.65 16.47 -16.32
CA LEU A 63 -0.28 16.91 -16.11
C LEU A 63 0.68 16.22 -17.10
N GLU A 64 1.69 16.95 -17.59
CA GLU A 64 2.65 16.46 -18.59
C GLU A 64 3.41 15.21 -18.15
N ASP A 65 3.68 15.05 -16.85
CA ASP A 65 4.39 13.90 -16.31
C ASP A 65 3.48 12.72 -15.94
N PHE A 66 2.15 12.79 -16.22
CA PHE A 66 1.24 11.68 -16.01
C PHE A 66 1.58 10.51 -16.94
N GLY A 67 1.74 9.32 -16.36
CA GLY A 67 2.10 8.12 -17.12
C GLY A 67 3.59 8.01 -17.51
N ARG A 68 4.44 8.95 -17.08
CA ARG A 68 5.87 8.95 -17.45
C ARG A 68 6.64 7.71 -17.01
N GLY A 69 6.14 6.99 -16.03
CA GLY A 69 6.70 5.74 -15.52
C GLY A 69 5.93 4.49 -15.93
N GLU A 70 5.08 4.54 -16.95
CA GLU A 70 4.25 3.41 -17.39
C GLU A 70 5.07 2.17 -17.74
N GLU A 71 6.22 2.33 -18.37
CA GLU A 71 7.13 1.25 -18.75
C GLU A 71 7.98 0.73 -17.58
N ILE A 72 8.00 1.44 -16.45
CA ILE A 72 8.83 1.05 -15.31
C ILE A 72 8.16 -0.10 -14.56
N ASN A 73 8.91 -1.17 -14.33
CA ASN A 73 8.43 -2.29 -13.55
C ASN A 73 8.03 -1.82 -12.14
N THR A 74 6.85 -2.23 -11.67
CA THR A 74 6.31 -1.87 -10.34
C THR A 74 7.27 -2.24 -9.20
N ARG A 75 7.96 -3.39 -9.30
CA ARG A 75 8.95 -3.82 -8.30
C ARG A 75 10.13 -2.85 -8.23
N LEU A 76 10.65 -2.45 -9.39
CA LEU A 76 11.75 -1.47 -9.46
C LEU A 76 11.31 -0.11 -8.91
N LEU A 77 10.09 0.32 -9.24
CA LEU A 77 9.54 1.58 -8.73
C LEU A 77 9.41 1.55 -7.21
N ASN A 78 8.89 0.46 -6.63
CA ASN A 78 8.82 0.26 -5.17
C ASN A 78 10.21 0.23 -4.53
N ALA A 79 11.19 -0.42 -5.15
CA ALA A 79 12.57 -0.44 -4.67
C ALA A 79 13.19 0.98 -4.66
N VAL A 80 12.89 1.80 -5.68
CA VAL A 80 13.32 3.21 -5.74
C VAL A 80 12.68 4.02 -4.61
N PHE A 81 11.38 3.90 -4.37
CA PHE A 81 10.71 4.59 -3.25
C PHE A 81 11.31 4.21 -1.90
N ARG A 82 11.51 2.91 -1.66
CA ARG A 82 12.11 2.43 -0.43
C ARG A 82 13.53 2.95 -0.25
N GLN A 83 14.37 2.86 -1.28
CA GLN A 83 15.74 3.34 -1.22
C GLN A 83 15.79 4.87 -1.06
N ALA A 84 14.87 5.61 -1.68
CA ALA A 84 14.77 7.06 -1.54
C ALA A 84 14.38 7.48 -0.11
N LEU A 85 13.53 6.70 0.58
CA LEU A 85 13.21 6.88 2.01
C LEU A 85 14.44 6.62 2.88
N ILE A 86 15.15 5.51 2.64
CA ILE A 86 16.37 5.12 3.39
C ILE A 86 17.49 6.15 3.19
N SER A 87 17.67 6.61 1.96
CA SER A 87 18.69 7.61 1.62
C SER A 87 18.31 9.04 2.02
N GLY A 88 17.11 9.23 2.55
CA GLY A 88 16.63 10.51 3.05
C GLY A 88 16.31 11.54 1.95
N TYR A 89 16.04 11.14 0.72
CA TYR A 89 15.58 12.05 -0.34
C TYR A 89 14.11 12.40 -0.20
N ILE A 90 13.32 11.48 0.35
CA ILE A 90 11.91 11.68 0.67
C ILE A 90 11.66 11.29 2.13
N HIS A 91 10.60 11.85 2.69
CA HIS A 91 10.15 11.58 4.05
C HIS A 91 8.65 11.22 4.02
N LYS A 92 8.25 10.24 4.83
CA LYS A 92 6.84 9.82 4.98
C LYS A 92 6.29 10.41 6.29
N GLU A 93 5.33 11.34 6.18
CA GLU A 93 4.64 11.92 7.35
C GLU A 93 3.62 10.92 7.90
N VAL A 94 4.02 10.13 8.90
CA VAL A 94 3.14 9.11 9.52
C VAL A 94 1.93 9.74 10.19
N GLU A 95 2.10 10.90 10.85
CA GLU A 95 1.04 11.64 11.53
C GLU A 95 -0.04 12.18 10.57
N ARG A 96 0.28 12.31 9.29
CA ARG A 96 -0.62 12.77 8.22
C ARG A 96 -0.88 11.68 7.20
N PHE A 97 -1.25 10.50 7.67
CA PHE A 97 -1.66 9.36 6.81
C PHE A 97 -0.60 8.90 5.80
N GLY A 98 0.68 9.14 6.07
CA GLY A 98 1.76 8.65 5.20
C GLY A 98 1.99 9.46 3.93
N LEU A 99 1.73 10.77 3.98
CA LEU A 99 2.03 11.67 2.87
C LEU A 99 3.54 11.72 2.59
N LEU A 100 3.90 11.75 1.31
CA LEU A 100 5.29 11.89 0.90
C LEU A 100 5.70 13.36 0.83
N LYS A 101 6.86 13.66 1.42
CA LYS A 101 7.48 14.97 1.41
C LYS A 101 8.89 14.89 0.85
N LEU A 102 9.29 15.91 0.10
CA LEU A 102 10.68 16.09 -0.31
C LEU A 102 11.51 16.64 0.82
N THR A 103 12.68 16.05 1.05
CA THR A 103 13.70 16.63 1.93
C THR A 103 14.54 17.65 1.17
N ASP A 104 15.41 18.37 1.90
CA ASP A 104 16.39 19.26 1.27
C ASP A 104 17.36 18.49 0.35
N ALA A 105 17.74 17.27 0.76
CA ALA A 105 18.54 16.37 -0.07
C ALA A 105 17.83 15.96 -1.36
N GLY A 106 16.51 15.66 -1.29
CA GLY A 106 15.71 15.37 -2.48
C GLY A 106 15.61 16.56 -3.44
N ARG A 107 15.43 17.76 -2.90
CA ARG A 107 15.40 19.01 -3.69
C ARG A 107 16.76 19.31 -4.35
N GLU A 108 17.86 19.04 -3.63
CA GLU A 108 19.20 19.18 -4.18
C GLU A 108 19.50 18.16 -5.27
N PHE A 109 19.07 16.91 -5.08
CA PHE A 109 19.18 15.85 -6.10
C PHE A 109 18.47 16.25 -7.38
N MET A 110 17.30 16.88 -7.31
CA MET A 110 16.57 17.35 -8.50
C MET A 110 17.33 18.41 -9.31
N LYS A 111 18.20 19.19 -8.66
CA LYS A 111 19.04 20.20 -9.33
C LYS A 111 20.32 19.58 -9.89
N THR A 112 20.91 18.69 -9.13
CA THR A 112 22.20 18.05 -9.45
C THR A 112 22.10 16.55 -9.23
N PRO A 113 21.49 15.81 -10.19
CA PRO A 113 21.35 14.36 -10.06
C PRO A 113 22.70 13.67 -9.95
N THR A 114 22.79 12.72 -9.03
CA THR A 114 23.96 11.88 -8.80
C THR A 114 23.59 10.42 -8.99
N ILE A 115 24.60 9.54 -9.15
CA ILE A 115 24.38 8.10 -9.29
C ILE A 115 23.55 7.60 -8.10
N PHE A 116 22.45 6.91 -8.40
CA PHE A 116 21.57 6.33 -7.41
C PHE A 116 21.38 4.85 -7.68
N MET A 117 22.06 4.03 -6.87
CA MET A 117 22.05 2.58 -7.03
C MET A 117 20.90 1.97 -6.23
N VAL A 118 20.11 1.12 -6.87
CA VAL A 118 19.04 0.34 -6.27
C VAL A 118 19.37 -1.14 -6.44
N SER A 119 19.28 -1.90 -5.37
CA SER A 119 19.43 -3.36 -5.43
C SER A 119 18.13 -4.00 -5.87
N ASP A 120 18.20 -4.98 -6.77
CA ASP A 120 17.06 -5.84 -7.04
C ASP A 120 16.65 -6.55 -5.76
N ASP A 121 15.37 -6.48 -5.44
CA ASP A 121 14.83 -7.29 -4.37
C ASP A 121 14.89 -8.75 -4.77
N VAL A 122 15.58 -9.54 -3.96
CA VAL A 122 15.48 -10.99 -4.04
C VAL A 122 14.01 -11.36 -3.91
N GLU A 123 13.56 -12.25 -4.78
CA GLU A 123 12.26 -12.89 -4.72
C GLU A 123 12.05 -13.53 -3.32
N PHE A 124 11.60 -12.77 -2.36
CA PHE A 124 10.60 -13.34 -1.51
C PHE A 124 9.34 -13.36 -2.37
N ASN A 125 8.75 -14.51 -2.56
CA ASN A 125 7.45 -14.68 -3.15
C ASN A 125 6.45 -13.91 -2.30
N ASP A 126 6.38 -12.62 -2.56
CA ASP A 126 5.47 -11.68 -1.95
C ASP A 126 4.50 -11.23 -3.04
N ASP A 127 3.64 -12.19 -3.43
CA ASP A 127 2.44 -11.90 -4.21
C ASP A 127 1.45 -11.01 -3.41
N SER A 128 1.91 -10.33 -2.36
CA SER A 128 1.04 -9.60 -1.43
C SER A 128 1.62 -8.31 -0.86
N TYR A 129 2.25 -7.44 -1.67
CA TYR A 129 2.36 -6.03 -1.30
C TYR A 129 1.60 -5.15 -2.30
N GLU A 130 0.29 -5.34 -2.38
CA GLU A 130 -0.59 -4.21 -2.58
C GLU A 130 -0.49 -3.38 -1.31
N GLU A 131 0.08 -2.17 -1.42
CA GLU A 131 0.00 -1.18 -0.35
C GLU A 131 -1.46 -0.80 -0.15
N THR A 132 -2.12 -1.49 0.75
CA THR A 132 -3.34 -0.98 1.32
C THR A 132 -2.97 0.01 2.41
N SER A 133 -3.49 1.17 2.24
CA SER A 133 -3.48 2.26 3.20
C SER A 133 -4.10 1.83 4.53
N GLY A 134 -3.26 1.74 5.57
CA GLY A 134 -3.66 1.52 6.97
C GLY A 134 -3.72 0.04 7.34
N THR A 135 -2.82 -0.38 8.24
CA THR A 135 -2.81 -1.69 8.94
C THR A 135 -3.56 -2.80 8.20
N GLU A 136 -2.95 -3.36 7.15
CA GLU A 136 -3.47 -4.60 6.59
C GLU A 136 -3.12 -5.76 7.53
N ALA A 137 -4.06 -6.05 8.36
CA ALA A 137 -4.25 -7.41 8.78
C ALA A 137 -4.52 -8.22 7.49
N VAL A 138 -3.70 -9.22 7.21
CA VAL A 138 -3.80 -10.05 6.00
C VAL A 138 -5.17 -10.70 6.02
N LEU A 139 -5.97 -10.49 4.97
CA LEU A 139 -7.22 -11.21 4.79
C LEU A 139 -6.92 -12.71 4.86
N SER A 140 -7.38 -13.41 5.89
CA SER A 140 -7.29 -14.85 5.94
C SER A 140 -8.33 -15.44 4.99
N PRO A 141 -7.94 -16.03 3.84
CA PRO A 141 -8.90 -16.60 2.91
C PRO A 141 -9.74 -17.71 3.53
N GLU A 142 -9.15 -18.45 4.48
CA GLU A 142 -9.81 -19.51 5.23
C GLU A 142 -10.88 -18.97 6.16
N LEU A 143 -10.53 -17.96 6.97
CA LEU A 143 -11.50 -17.32 7.87
C LEU A 143 -12.62 -16.63 7.07
N TYR A 144 -12.28 -15.96 5.97
CA TYR A 144 -13.29 -15.33 5.10
C TYR A 144 -14.28 -16.36 4.54
N ALA A 145 -13.79 -17.52 4.08
CA ALA A 145 -14.64 -18.59 3.61
C ALA A 145 -15.56 -19.14 4.72
N MET A 146 -15.03 -19.32 5.94
CA MET A 146 -15.81 -19.73 7.11
C MET A 146 -16.88 -18.72 7.48
N LEU A 147 -16.56 -17.42 7.48
CA LEU A 147 -17.53 -16.35 7.75
C LEU A 147 -18.63 -16.28 6.70
N LYS A 148 -18.33 -16.53 5.42
CA LYS A 148 -19.34 -16.62 4.35
C LYS A 148 -20.27 -17.81 4.55
N GLU A 149 -19.73 -18.94 4.93
CA GLU A 149 -20.53 -20.16 5.19
C GLU A 149 -21.43 -19.97 6.42
N LEU A 150 -20.89 -19.43 7.51
CA LEU A 150 -21.65 -19.09 8.70
C LEU A 150 -22.78 -18.09 8.41
N ARG A 151 -22.51 -17.05 7.62
CA ARG A 151 -23.53 -16.10 7.18
C ARG A 151 -24.66 -16.79 6.39
N LYS A 152 -24.30 -17.74 5.51
CA LYS A 152 -25.27 -18.50 4.74
C LYS A 152 -26.14 -19.37 5.63
N GLU A 153 -25.56 -20.12 6.56
CA GLU A 153 -26.30 -20.93 7.54
C GLU A 153 -27.24 -20.09 8.39
N MET A 154 -26.78 -18.92 8.85
CA MET A 154 -27.64 -18.02 9.63
C MET A 154 -28.78 -17.42 8.79
N SER A 155 -28.51 -17.11 7.53
CA SER A 155 -29.53 -16.64 6.58
C SER A 155 -30.65 -17.68 6.41
N GLU A 156 -30.29 -18.94 6.24
CA GLU A 156 -31.21 -20.05 6.12
C GLU A 156 -31.98 -20.30 7.43
N LYS A 157 -31.30 -20.28 8.59
CA LYS A 157 -31.95 -20.49 9.90
C LYS A 157 -32.91 -19.39 10.29
N LYS A 158 -32.66 -18.15 9.91
CA LYS A 158 -33.45 -16.97 10.29
C LYS A 158 -34.39 -16.49 9.19
N ASP A 159 -34.40 -17.16 8.03
CA ASP A 159 -35.18 -16.81 6.83
C ASP A 159 -35.04 -15.32 6.44
N ILE A 160 -33.78 -14.83 6.46
CA ILE A 160 -33.43 -13.45 6.10
C ILE A 160 -32.32 -13.45 5.05
N PRO A 161 -32.33 -12.49 4.11
CA PRO A 161 -31.25 -12.40 3.11
C PRO A 161 -29.86 -12.22 3.74
N PRO A 162 -28.80 -12.86 3.19
CA PRO A 162 -27.45 -12.81 3.76
C PRO A 162 -26.89 -11.39 3.96
N TYR A 163 -27.21 -10.45 3.06
CA TYR A 163 -26.76 -9.07 3.14
C TYR A 163 -27.36 -8.27 4.31
N VAL A 164 -28.50 -8.76 4.85
CA VAL A 164 -29.14 -8.14 6.03
C VAL A 164 -28.34 -8.47 7.30
N ILE A 165 -27.71 -9.64 7.35
CA ILE A 165 -26.82 -10.04 8.44
C ILE A 165 -25.57 -9.17 8.36
N PHE A 166 -24.68 -9.46 7.43
CA PHE A 166 -23.49 -8.64 7.16
C PHE A 166 -23.23 -8.54 5.65
N GLN A 167 -22.76 -7.39 5.21
CA GLN A 167 -22.34 -7.18 3.83
C GLN A 167 -21.02 -7.89 3.56
N GLU A 168 -20.69 -8.15 2.31
CA GLU A 168 -19.46 -8.83 1.92
C GLU A 168 -18.21 -8.07 2.36
N SER A 169 -18.20 -6.76 2.17
CA SER A 169 -17.16 -5.87 2.65
C SER A 169 -16.96 -5.90 4.18
N SER A 170 -18.05 -6.11 4.94
CA SER A 170 -17.94 -6.27 6.40
C SER A 170 -17.28 -7.60 6.79
N LEU A 171 -17.56 -8.70 6.06
CA LEU A 171 -16.90 -9.99 6.29
C LEU A 171 -15.42 -9.95 5.92
N GLU A 172 -15.05 -9.25 4.86
CA GLU A 172 -13.65 -9.02 4.49
C GLU A 172 -12.90 -8.29 5.60
N GLN A 173 -13.51 -7.26 6.15
CA GLN A 173 -12.95 -6.52 7.28
C GLN A 173 -12.87 -7.38 8.56
N MET A 174 -13.87 -8.23 8.83
CA MET A 174 -13.81 -9.18 9.95
C MET A 174 -12.66 -10.17 9.78
N ALA A 175 -12.47 -10.73 8.57
CA ALA A 175 -11.39 -11.65 8.26
C ALA A 175 -10.01 -10.98 8.25
N THR A 176 -9.97 -9.65 8.25
CA THR A 176 -8.76 -8.84 8.26
C THR A 176 -8.42 -8.34 9.67
N MET A 177 -9.42 -7.88 10.43
CA MET A 177 -9.22 -7.23 11.73
C MET A 177 -9.36 -8.20 12.92
N TYR A 178 -9.88 -9.40 12.69
CA TYR A 178 -10.09 -10.45 13.74
C TYR A 178 -10.80 -9.92 14.99
N PRO A 179 -12.00 -9.31 14.90
CA PRO A 179 -12.68 -8.80 16.06
C PRO A 179 -13.07 -9.95 17.01
N ILE A 180 -12.69 -9.85 18.27
CA ILE A 180 -13.02 -10.83 19.33
C ILE A 180 -14.03 -10.28 20.34
N THR A 181 -14.32 -9.00 20.28
CA THR A 181 -15.31 -8.36 21.16
C THR A 181 -16.41 -7.69 20.36
N GLU A 182 -17.59 -7.52 20.98
CA GLU A 182 -18.70 -6.81 20.36
C GLU A 182 -18.37 -5.34 20.03
N GLU A 183 -17.50 -4.72 20.84
CA GLU A 183 -17.03 -3.36 20.62
C GLU A 183 -16.13 -3.26 19.37
N GLU A 184 -15.21 -4.19 19.21
CA GLU A 184 -14.36 -4.28 18.01
C GLU A 184 -15.17 -4.59 16.77
N LEU A 185 -16.19 -5.44 16.88
CA LEU A 185 -17.11 -5.74 15.79
C LEU A 185 -17.89 -4.48 15.33
N CYS A 186 -18.25 -3.60 16.26
CA CYS A 186 -18.91 -2.32 15.96
C CYS A 186 -18.00 -1.32 15.21
N ASN A 187 -16.68 -1.48 15.30
CA ASN A 187 -15.73 -0.63 14.56
C ASN A 187 -15.62 -0.99 13.08
N ILE A 188 -16.19 -2.13 12.68
CA ILE A 188 -16.18 -2.57 11.28
C ILE A 188 -17.21 -1.79 10.46
N PRO A 189 -16.81 -1.21 9.31
CA PRO A 189 -17.73 -0.52 8.42
C PRO A 189 -18.94 -1.39 8.02
N GLY A 190 -20.14 -0.86 8.21
CA GLY A 190 -21.37 -1.58 7.92
C GLY A 190 -21.92 -2.46 9.06
N VAL A 191 -21.20 -2.52 10.20
CA VAL A 191 -21.63 -3.21 11.41
C VAL A 191 -22.01 -2.19 12.48
N GLY A 192 -23.29 -1.90 12.58
CA GLY A 192 -23.82 -1.05 13.66
C GLY A 192 -24.10 -1.85 14.94
N LYS A 193 -24.18 -1.17 16.10
CA LYS A 193 -24.46 -1.77 17.41
C LYS A 193 -25.63 -2.76 17.40
N GLY A 194 -26.69 -2.49 16.64
CA GLY A 194 -27.83 -3.37 16.53
C GLY A 194 -27.55 -4.69 15.79
N LYS A 195 -26.64 -4.67 14.81
CA LYS A 195 -26.21 -5.88 14.08
C LYS A 195 -25.20 -6.67 14.94
N ALA A 196 -24.26 -6.00 15.58
CA ALA A 196 -23.30 -6.62 16.46
C ALA A 196 -23.99 -7.35 17.63
N ALA A 197 -24.93 -6.71 18.30
CA ALA A 197 -25.70 -7.33 19.39
C ALA A 197 -26.59 -8.51 18.93
N ARG A 198 -27.09 -8.47 17.69
CA ARG A 198 -28.03 -9.48 17.16
C ARG A 198 -27.32 -10.70 16.56
N PHE A 199 -26.19 -10.51 15.94
CA PHE A 199 -25.49 -11.52 15.16
C PHE A 199 -24.04 -11.76 15.62
N GLY A 200 -23.44 -10.83 16.35
CA GLY A 200 -22.01 -10.86 16.68
C GLY A 200 -21.57 -12.02 17.57
N LYS A 201 -22.47 -12.62 18.32
CA LYS A 201 -22.15 -13.79 19.18
C LYS A 201 -21.86 -15.07 18.39
N GLU A 202 -22.30 -15.13 17.14
CA GLU A 202 -22.15 -16.30 16.28
C GLU A 202 -20.99 -16.12 15.29
N PHE A 203 -20.51 -14.88 15.11
CA PHE A 203 -19.38 -14.46 14.31
C PHE A 203 -18.13 -14.16 15.17
#